data_05f4facbacd00a7ef81bf09845cfbb85
#
_entry.id   05f4facbacd00a7ef81bf09845cfbb85
#
_cell.length_a   1.000
_cell.length_b   1.000
_cell.length_c   1.000
_cell.angle_alpha   90.00
_cell.angle_beta   90.00
_cell.angle_gamma   90.00
#
_symmetry.space_group_name_H-M   'P 1'
#
loop_
_entity.id
_entity.type
_entity.pdbx_description
1 polymer ?
#
loop_
_entity_poly.entity_id
_entity_poly.type
_entity_poly.pdbx_seq_one_letter_code
_entity_poly.pdbx_strand_id
1 'polypeptide(L)'
;MPPDLDIRLVPLTREHLGSIAPAIHDPEVLRFTRIPDPPPEGFVDTWFRGYDDGRRAGTREAFAIVDAEGTFLGAAVAPTIDRVTRTVELGYTIMPAQRGRGAATRALALLSAWAFESLGAERIELFISADNTWSKRVAERNGYTCEGTLRSLYFKQDRREDTEIWSKLPTDR
;
A
#
# COMPACT_ATOMS: atom_id res chain seq x y z
N MET A 1 12.12 -10.87 18.88
CA MET A 1 11.10 -10.05 18.20
C MET A 1 11.42 -8.59 18.48
N PRO A 2 11.54 -7.70 17.50
CA PRO A 2 11.61 -6.28 17.82
C PRO A 2 10.34 -5.92 18.61
N PRO A 3 10.41 -4.95 19.56
CA PRO A 3 9.22 -4.50 20.28
C PRO A 3 8.13 -4.14 19.27
N ASP A 4 6.91 -4.52 19.57
CA ASP A 4 5.74 -4.21 18.73
C ASP A 4 5.75 -2.70 18.48
N LEU A 5 6.03 -2.32 17.24
CA LEU A 5 6.01 -0.93 16.85
C LEU A 5 4.54 -0.48 16.92
N ASP A 6 4.24 0.34 17.91
CA ASP A 6 2.89 0.91 18.05
C ASP A 6 2.67 1.91 16.92
N ILE A 7 1.82 1.53 15.97
CA ILE A 7 1.48 2.38 14.84
C ILE A 7 -0.03 2.49 14.68
N ARG A 8 -0.45 3.57 14.05
CA ARG A 8 -1.84 3.85 13.73
C ARG A 8 -1.98 4.23 12.25
N LEU A 9 -3.13 3.92 11.68
CA LEU A 9 -3.58 4.45 10.40
C LEU A 9 -4.49 5.64 10.68
N VAL A 10 -4.09 6.83 10.23
CA VAL A 10 -4.91 8.04 10.31
C VAL A 10 -5.25 8.50 8.89
N PRO A 11 -6.40 9.17 8.65
CA PRO A 11 -6.73 9.65 7.32
C PRO A 11 -5.60 10.48 6.72
N LEU A 12 -5.23 10.20 5.48
CA LEU A 12 -4.23 11.00 4.77
C LEU A 12 -4.79 12.40 4.49
N THR A 13 -4.04 13.42 4.86
CA THR A 13 -4.39 14.84 4.65
C THR A 13 -3.27 15.56 3.91
N ARG A 14 -3.53 16.80 3.49
CA ARG A 14 -2.51 17.64 2.83
C ARG A 14 -1.28 17.89 3.69
N GLU A 15 -1.41 17.87 5.00
CA GLU A 15 -0.29 18.05 5.94
C GLU A 15 0.79 16.97 5.80
N HIS A 16 0.41 15.76 5.36
CA HIS A 16 1.33 14.64 5.15
C HIS A 16 2.14 14.73 3.85
N LEU A 17 1.72 15.58 2.88
CA LEU A 17 2.32 15.58 1.53
C LEU A 17 3.78 15.98 1.53
N GLY A 18 4.19 16.89 2.42
CA GLY A 18 5.59 17.27 2.60
C GLY A 18 6.47 16.10 3.03
N SER A 19 5.92 15.16 3.80
CA SER A 19 6.63 13.94 4.21
C SER A 19 6.66 12.86 3.12
N ILE A 20 5.69 12.86 2.21
CA ILE A 20 5.63 11.92 1.08
C ILE A 20 6.55 12.36 -0.07
N ALA A 21 6.64 13.65 -0.34
CA ALA A 21 7.34 14.21 -1.49
C ALA A 21 8.78 13.69 -1.67
N PRO A 22 9.61 13.53 -0.64
CA PRO A 22 10.95 12.96 -0.81
C PRO A 22 10.94 11.51 -1.26
N ALA A 23 9.93 10.72 -0.86
CA ALA A 23 9.87 9.29 -1.14
C ALA A 23 9.61 8.96 -2.61
N ILE A 24 8.95 9.85 -3.37
CA ILE A 24 8.70 9.61 -4.81
C ILE A 24 9.97 9.64 -5.66
N HIS A 25 11.11 10.03 -5.09
CA HIS A 25 12.42 10.00 -5.74
C HIS A 25 13.30 8.85 -5.23
N ASP A 26 12.82 8.05 -4.26
CA ASP A 26 13.55 6.88 -3.78
C ASP A 26 13.54 5.78 -4.84
N PRO A 27 14.71 5.19 -5.20
CA PRO A 27 14.80 4.20 -6.28
C PRO A 27 13.95 2.95 -6.04
N GLU A 28 13.80 2.49 -4.80
CA GLU A 28 12.95 1.33 -4.48
C GLU A 28 11.47 1.67 -4.57
N VAL A 29 11.07 2.88 -4.13
CA VAL A 29 9.70 3.36 -4.28
C VAL A 29 9.36 3.44 -5.76
N LEU A 30 10.21 4.07 -6.56
CA LEU A 30 10.00 4.14 -8.01
C LEU A 30 9.96 2.76 -8.66
N ARG A 31 10.82 1.84 -8.23
CA ARG A 31 10.86 0.49 -8.79
C ARG A 31 9.60 -0.32 -8.49
N PHE A 32 9.09 -0.27 -7.25
CA PHE A 32 8.08 -1.21 -6.77
C PHE A 32 6.68 -0.61 -6.62
N THR A 33 6.49 0.65 -6.98
CA THR A 33 5.17 1.30 -6.99
C THR A 33 4.73 1.65 -8.40
N ARG A 34 3.49 2.14 -8.54
CA ARG A 34 2.97 2.62 -9.83
C ARG A 34 3.32 4.08 -10.11
N ILE A 35 4.20 4.69 -9.34
CA ILE A 35 4.69 6.04 -9.58
C ILE A 35 5.48 6.05 -10.89
N PRO A 36 5.18 6.92 -11.86
CA PRO A 36 5.98 7.04 -13.07
C PRO A 36 7.44 7.39 -12.75
N ASP A 37 8.37 6.92 -13.57
CA ASP A 37 9.79 7.24 -13.44
C ASP A 37 10.30 7.86 -14.76
N PRO A 38 10.66 9.17 -14.77
CA PRO A 38 10.63 10.11 -13.64
C PRO A 38 9.20 10.51 -13.23
N PRO A 39 8.98 10.87 -11.94
CA PRO A 39 7.68 11.37 -11.50
C PRO A 39 7.36 12.70 -12.20
N PRO A 40 6.13 12.88 -12.73
CA PRO A 40 5.71 14.15 -13.29
C PRO A 40 5.72 15.28 -12.26
N GLU A 41 5.90 16.50 -12.72
CA GLU A 41 5.72 17.68 -11.87
C GLU A 41 4.31 17.69 -11.26
N GLY A 42 4.21 18.00 -9.96
CA GLY A 42 2.94 18.02 -9.22
C GLY A 42 2.33 16.63 -8.99
N PHE A 43 3.08 15.55 -9.18
CA PHE A 43 2.59 14.17 -9.01
C PHE A 43 1.93 13.95 -7.64
N VAL A 44 2.56 14.38 -6.54
CA VAL A 44 2.06 14.16 -5.17
C VAL A 44 0.69 14.80 -4.96
N ASP A 45 0.50 16.03 -5.44
CA ASP A 45 -0.80 16.73 -5.36
C ASP A 45 -1.87 16.06 -6.21
N THR A 46 -1.52 15.60 -7.41
CA THR A 46 -2.44 14.90 -8.29
C THR A 46 -2.82 13.54 -7.73
N TRP A 47 -1.85 12.81 -7.21
CA TRP A 47 -2.06 11.53 -6.54
C TRP A 47 -2.98 11.69 -5.31
N PHE A 48 -2.71 12.68 -4.46
CA PHE A 48 -3.54 12.98 -3.28
C PHE A 48 -4.98 13.30 -3.68
N ARG A 49 -5.17 14.20 -4.66
CA ARG A 49 -6.52 14.54 -5.15
C ARG A 49 -7.29 13.32 -5.65
N GLY A 50 -6.61 12.40 -6.37
CA GLY A 50 -7.23 11.17 -6.83
C GLY A 50 -7.74 10.28 -5.69
N TYR A 51 -7.02 10.24 -4.55
CA TYR A 51 -7.49 9.53 -3.36
C TYR A 51 -8.58 10.29 -2.60
N ASP A 52 -8.49 11.61 -2.50
CA ASP A 52 -9.51 12.44 -1.83
C ASP A 52 -10.85 12.39 -2.57
N ASP A 53 -10.83 12.46 -3.91
CA ASP A 53 -12.02 12.27 -4.74
C ASP A 53 -12.56 10.84 -4.66
N GLY A 54 -11.66 9.84 -4.69
CA GLY A 54 -12.02 8.43 -4.53
C GLY A 54 -12.63 8.13 -3.16
N ARG A 55 -12.15 8.77 -2.09
CA ARG A 55 -12.73 8.67 -0.75
C ARG A 55 -14.16 9.17 -0.74
N ARG A 56 -14.42 10.34 -1.33
CA ARG A 56 -15.79 10.89 -1.45
C ARG A 56 -16.72 9.99 -2.25
N ALA A 57 -16.18 9.33 -3.29
CA ALA A 57 -16.93 8.39 -4.12
C ALA A 57 -17.02 6.97 -3.50
N GLY A 58 -16.29 6.67 -2.42
CA GLY A 58 -16.23 5.35 -1.80
C GLY A 58 -15.48 4.30 -2.64
N THR A 59 -14.63 4.72 -3.57
CA THR A 59 -13.89 3.87 -4.51
C THR A 59 -12.40 3.76 -4.21
N ARG A 60 -11.87 4.63 -3.34
CA ARG A 60 -10.46 4.65 -2.92
C ARG A 60 -10.34 5.13 -1.47
N GLU A 61 -9.24 4.79 -0.82
CA GLU A 61 -8.89 5.33 0.48
C GLU A 61 -7.36 5.43 0.64
N ALA A 62 -6.92 6.41 1.43
CA ALA A 62 -5.52 6.56 1.78
C ALA A 62 -5.36 6.99 3.24
N PHE A 63 -4.38 6.37 3.91
CA PHE A 63 -4.02 6.66 5.29
C PHE A 63 -2.55 7.04 5.39
N ALA A 64 -2.23 7.91 6.33
CA ALA A 64 -0.89 8.05 6.83
C ALA A 64 -0.64 6.96 7.89
N ILE A 65 0.52 6.33 7.81
CA ILE A 65 1.03 5.42 8.83
C ILE A 65 1.85 6.27 9.79
N VAL A 66 1.43 6.35 11.06
CA VAL A 66 2.13 7.14 12.08
C VAL A 66 2.46 6.27 13.30
N ASP A 67 3.56 6.59 13.99
CA ASP A 67 3.90 5.96 15.27
C ASP A 67 3.13 6.58 16.45
N ALA A 68 3.41 6.13 17.67
CA ALA A 68 2.76 6.61 18.88
C ALA A 68 2.96 8.11 19.10
N GLU A 69 4.10 8.66 18.68
CA GLU A 69 4.48 10.07 18.78
C GLU A 69 3.89 10.91 17.64
N GLY A 70 3.24 10.29 16.66
CA GLY A 70 2.68 10.94 15.48
C GLY A 70 3.67 11.15 14.35
N THR A 71 4.86 10.53 14.41
CA THR A 71 5.85 10.58 13.33
C THR A 71 5.32 9.86 12.09
N PHE A 72 5.41 10.49 10.93
CA PHE A 72 5.03 9.88 9.66
C PHE A 72 6.00 8.78 9.25
N LEU A 73 5.51 7.56 9.12
CA LEU A 73 6.30 6.37 8.74
C LEU A 73 6.08 5.96 7.29
N GLY A 74 4.97 6.38 6.69
CA GLY A 74 4.61 5.96 5.34
C GLY A 74 3.14 6.18 5.01
N ALA A 75 2.71 5.63 3.89
CA ALA A 75 1.33 5.67 3.44
C ALA A 75 0.79 4.25 3.23
N ALA A 76 -0.48 4.05 3.59
CA ALA A 76 -1.25 2.85 3.33
C ALA A 76 -2.46 3.22 2.48
N VAL A 77 -2.74 2.46 1.43
CA VAL A 77 -3.74 2.84 0.43
C VAL A 77 -4.65 1.68 0.05
N ALA A 78 -5.88 2.01 -0.31
CA ALA A 78 -6.79 1.14 -1.06
C ALA A 78 -7.05 1.81 -2.43
N PRO A 79 -6.23 1.49 -3.46
CA PRO A 79 -6.35 2.12 -4.76
C PRO A 79 -7.61 1.71 -5.52
N THR A 80 -8.22 0.60 -5.14
CA THR A 80 -9.48 0.12 -5.72
C THR A 80 -10.36 -0.49 -4.63
N ILE A 81 -11.57 0.03 -4.49
CA ILE A 81 -12.63 -0.52 -3.64
C ILE A 81 -13.82 -0.84 -4.54
N ASP A 82 -14.03 -2.12 -4.84
CA ASP A 82 -15.20 -2.59 -5.58
C ASP A 82 -16.29 -3.04 -4.61
N ARG A 83 -17.33 -2.22 -4.49
CA ARG A 83 -18.47 -2.47 -3.61
C ARG A 83 -19.41 -3.57 -4.12
N VAL A 84 -19.38 -3.84 -5.43
CA VAL A 84 -20.24 -4.86 -6.03
C VAL A 84 -19.70 -6.25 -5.77
N THR A 85 -18.42 -6.44 -6.04
CA THR A 85 -17.72 -7.72 -5.81
C THR A 85 -17.20 -7.86 -4.38
N ARG A 86 -17.24 -6.78 -3.56
CA ARG A 86 -16.64 -6.70 -2.22
C ARG A 86 -15.16 -7.04 -2.21
N THR A 87 -14.47 -6.65 -3.28
CA THR A 87 -13.02 -6.84 -3.44
C THR A 87 -12.31 -5.51 -3.22
N VAL A 88 -11.23 -5.54 -2.45
CA VAL A 88 -10.42 -4.35 -2.16
C VAL A 88 -8.96 -4.64 -2.50
N GLU A 89 -8.37 -3.79 -3.33
CA GLU A 89 -6.92 -3.78 -3.53
C GLU A 89 -6.27 -2.95 -2.43
N LEU A 90 -5.23 -3.47 -1.80
CA LEU A 90 -4.44 -2.77 -0.80
C LEU A 90 -2.99 -2.59 -1.24
N GLY A 91 -2.37 -1.54 -0.74
CA GLY A 91 -0.96 -1.26 -0.93
C GLY A 91 -0.39 -0.39 0.19
N TYR A 92 0.93 -0.34 0.29
CA TYR A 92 1.62 0.49 1.28
C TYR A 92 3.00 0.88 0.79
N THR A 93 3.51 1.97 1.33
CA THR A 93 4.88 2.43 1.13
C THR A 93 5.43 2.92 2.45
N ILE A 94 6.59 2.39 2.87
CA ILE A 94 7.29 2.83 4.09
C ILE A 94 8.44 3.75 3.67
N MET A 95 8.55 4.88 4.36
CA MET A 95 9.64 5.83 4.14
C MET A 95 11.00 5.15 4.30
N PRO A 96 12.00 5.47 3.45
CA PRO A 96 13.30 4.81 3.48
C PRO A 96 13.92 4.76 4.88
N ALA A 97 13.90 5.86 5.62
CA ALA A 97 14.44 5.96 6.97
C ALA A 97 13.69 5.11 8.04
N GLN A 98 12.50 4.61 7.71
CA GLN A 98 11.62 3.88 8.64
C GLN A 98 11.52 2.38 8.33
N ARG A 99 12.26 1.91 7.31
CA ARG A 99 12.29 0.50 6.92
C ARG A 99 13.00 -0.38 7.95
N GLY A 100 12.79 -1.69 7.88
CA GLY A 100 13.46 -2.67 8.75
C GLY A 100 12.93 -2.76 10.19
N ARG A 101 11.90 -1.99 10.55
CA ARG A 101 11.33 -1.90 11.91
C ARG A 101 10.00 -2.64 12.07
N GLY A 102 9.55 -3.37 11.06
CA GLY A 102 8.27 -4.08 11.11
C GLY A 102 7.03 -3.24 10.75
N ALA A 103 7.21 -1.95 10.44
CA ALA A 103 6.11 -1.01 10.13
C ALA A 103 5.21 -1.51 9.00
N ALA A 104 5.78 -2.05 7.91
CA ALA A 104 5.01 -2.59 6.78
C ALA A 104 4.09 -3.75 7.18
N THR A 105 4.61 -4.70 7.97
CA THR A 105 3.83 -5.86 8.44
C THR A 105 2.66 -5.40 9.32
N ARG A 106 2.91 -4.49 10.24
CA ARG A 106 1.87 -3.96 11.12
C ARG A 106 0.85 -3.11 10.37
N ALA A 107 1.32 -2.26 9.44
CA ALA A 107 0.43 -1.42 8.62
C ALA A 107 -0.50 -2.28 7.74
N LEU A 108 0.02 -3.34 7.11
CA LEU A 108 -0.83 -4.25 6.32
C LEU A 108 -1.83 -4.99 7.20
N ALA A 109 -1.47 -5.40 8.41
CA ALA A 109 -2.42 -6.00 9.35
C ALA A 109 -3.58 -5.06 9.68
N LEU A 110 -3.28 -3.81 10.04
CA LEU A 110 -4.30 -2.80 10.34
C LEU A 110 -5.17 -2.46 9.13
N LEU A 111 -4.55 -2.33 7.96
CA LEU A 111 -5.26 -2.02 6.72
C LEU A 111 -6.19 -3.17 6.30
N SER A 112 -5.75 -4.42 6.48
CA SER A 112 -6.58 -5.62 6.23
C SER A 112 -7.77 -5.68 7.19
N ALA A 113 -7.54 -5.43 8.49
CA ALA A 113 -8.61 -5.37 9.48
C ALA A 113 -9.64 -4.29 9.12
N TRP A 114 -9.18 -3.09 8.75
CA TRP A 114 -10.06 -2.03 8.28
C TRP A 114 -10.89 -2.44 7.06
N ALA A 115 -10.29 -3.10 6.07
CA ALA A 115 -10.99 -3.55 4.87
C ALA A 115 -12.09 -4.57 5.20
N PHE A 116 -11.81 -5.54 6.07
CA PHE A 116 -12.81 -6.52 6.49
C PHE A 116 -13.88 -5.91 7.39
N GLU A 117 -13.51 -5.17 8.42
CA GLU A 117 -14.42 -4.71 9.47
C GLU A 117 -15.21 -3.47 9.05
N SER A 118 -14.58 -2.51 8.36
CA SER A 118 -15.22 -1.23 8.02
C SER A 118 -15.84 -1.24 6.63
N LEU A 119 -15.28 -1.98 5.66
CA LEU A 119 -15.82 -2.04 4.30
C LEU A 119 -16.66 -3.29 4.05
N GLY A 120 -16.57 -4.32 4.89
CA GLY A 120 -17.20 -5.62 4.66
C GLY A 120 -16.60 -6.32 3.43
N ALA A 121 -15.30 -6.16 3.21
CA ALA A 121 -14.62 -6.85 2.12
C ALA A 121 -14.74 -8.37 2.29
N GLU A 122 -14.94 -9.07 1.19
CA GLU A 122 -14.92 -10.55 1.17
C GLU A 122 -13.63 -11.07 0.52
N ARG A 123 -12.87 -10.18 -0.11
CA ARG A 123 -11.56 -10.47 -0.70
C ARG A 123 -10.68 -9.24 -0.66
N ILE A 124 -9.45 -9.43 -0.22
CA ILE A 124 -8.39 -8.42 -0.30
C ILE A 124 -7.35 -8.91 -1.29
N GLU A 125 -6.85 -8.01 -2.13
CA GLU A 125 -5.80 -8.30 -3.11
C GLU A 125 -4.59 -7.39 -2.91
N LEU A 126 -3.40 -7.98 -3.12
CA LEU A 126 -2.14 -7.26 -3.25
C LEU A 126 -1.52 -7.63 -4.60
N PHE A 127 -1.02 -6.61 -5.31
CA PHE A 127 -0.23 -6.79 -6.53
C PHE A 127 1.22 -6.47 -6.20
N ILE A 128 2.06 -7.50 -6.18
CA ILE A 128 3.45 -7.40 -5.73
C ILE A 128 4.37 -7.75 -6.90
N SER A 129 5.31 -6.84 -7.25
CA SER A 129 6.33 -7.16 -8.24
C SER A 129 7.01 -8.49 -7.89
N ALA A 130 7.19 -9.37 -8.86
CA ALA A 130 7.80 -10.69 -8.66
C ALA A 130 9.22 -10.60 -8.04
N ASP A 131 9.90 -9.47 -8.25
CA ASP A 131 11.22 -9.18 -7.69
C ASP A 131 11.18 -8.58 -6.27
N ASN A 132 10.01 -8.15 -5.77
CA ASN A 132 9.88 -7.51 -4.46
C ASN A 132 9.78 -8.53 -3.32
N THR A 133 10.90 -9.14 -2.98
CA THR A 133 10.97 -10.19 -1.94
C THR A 133 10.56 -9.68 -0.56
N TRP A 134 10.76 -8.39 -0.26
CA TRP A 134 10.37 -7.78 1.02
C TRP A 134 8.86 -7.70 1.16
N SER A 135 8.16 -7.22 0.12
CA SER A 135 6.70 -7.13 0.15
C SER A 135 6.04 -8.52 0.18
N LYS A 136 6.62 -9.51 -0.50
CA LYS A 136 6.15 -10.91 -0.43
C LYS A 136 6.22 -11.47 1.00
N ARG A 137 7.33 -11.23 1.72
CA ARG A 137 7.46 -11.63 3.14
C ARG A 137 6.45 -10.92 4.05
N VAL A 138 6.11 -9.68 3.75
CA VAL A 138 5.08 -8.94 4.50
C VAL A 138 3.70 -9.56 4.26
N ALA A 139 3.38 -9.92 3.01
CA ALA A 139 2.14 -10.60 2.65
C ALA A 139 2.03 -11.97 3.36
N GLU A 140 3.08 -12.80 3.29
CA GLU A 140 3.15 -14.10 3.96
C GLU A 140 2.90 -13.99 5.47
N ARG A 141 3.58 -13.03 6.15
CA ARG A 141 3.41 -12.80 7.60
C ARG A 141 2.00 -12.34 7.99
N ASN A 142 1.26 -11.79 7.05
CA ASN A 142 -0.12 -11.37 7.24
C ASN A 142 -1.14 -12.44 6.79
N GLY A 143 -0.68 -13.64 6.43
CA GLY A 143 -1.55 -14.75 6.04
C GLY A 143 -2.17 -14.59 4.66
N TYR A 144 -1.53 -13.84 3.76
CA TYR A 144 -1.93 -13.78 2.36
C TYR A 144 -1.42 -15.01 1.60
N THR A 145 -2.21 -15.46 0.64
CA THR A 145 -1.89 -16.58 -0.26
C THR A 145 -1.51 -16.04 -1.65
N CYS A 146 -0.38 -16.47 -2.19
CA CYS A 146 -0.01 -16.21 -3.58
C CYS A 146 -0.87 -17.08 -4.50
N GLU A 147 -1.65 -16.47 -5.38
CA GLU A 147 -2.52 -17.19 -6.32
C GLU A 147 -1.88 -17.40 -7.70
N GLY A 148 -0.83 -16.65 -8.00
CA GLY A 148 -0.12 -16.80 -9.27
C GLY A 148 0.63 -15.55 -9.70
N THR A 149 1.23 -15.66 -10.91
CA THR A 149 2.01 -14.59 -11.52
C THR A 149 1.31 -14.10 -12.80
N LEU A 150 1.08 -12.81 -12.86
CA LEU A 150 0.60 -12.09 -14.04
C LEU A 150 1.83 -11.64 -14.84
N ARG A 151 2.08 -12.31 -15.96
CA ARG A 151 3.27 -12.04 -16.79
C ARG A 151 3.15 -10.69 -17.49
N SER A 152 4.23 -9.92 -17.45
CA SER A 152 4.35 -8.66 -18.20
C SER A 152 3.23 -7.67 -17.89
N LEU A 153 2.73 -7.63 -16.65
CA LEU A 153 1.57 -6.81 -16.27
C LEU A 153 1.89 -5.31 -16.34
N TYR A 154 3.02 -4.90 -15.79
CA TYR A 154 3.41 -3.49 -15.78
C TYR A 154 4.58 -3.20 -16.72
N PHE A 155 4.58 -1.99 -17.27
CA PHE A 155 5.71 -1.41 -17.98
C PHE A 155 6.38 -0.39 -17.08
N LYS A 156 7.63 -0.63 -16.74
CA LYS A 156 8.41 0.17 -15.79
C LYS A 156 9.86 0.28 -16.25
N GLN A 157 10.44 1.48 -16.25
CA GLN A 157 11.84 1.68 -16.61
C GLN A 157 12.23 0.97 -17.93
N ASP A 158 11.42 1.19 -18.96
CA ASP A 158 11.58 0.63 -20.31
C ASP A 158 11.54 -0.90 -20.41
N ARG A 159 10.99 -1.58 -19.42
CA ARG A 159 10.79 -3.04 -19.44
C ARG A 159 9.42 -3.45 -18.92
N ARG A 160 8.99 -4.63 -19.33
CA ARG A 160 7.83 -5.30 -18.76
C ARG A 160 8.22 -6.02 -17.48
N GLU A 161 7.35 -5.99 -16.49
CA GLU A 161 7.55 -6.66 -15.21
C GLU A 161 6.41 -7.61 -14.90
N ASP A 162 6.78 -8.77 -14.34
CA ASP A 162 5.86 -9.74 -13.81
C ASP A 162 5.38 -9.31 -12.43
N THR A 163 4.13 -9.61 -12.11
CA THR A 163 3.50 -9.23 -10.85
C THR A 163 2.78 -10.43 -10.27
N GLU A 164 3.03 -10.72 -9.02
CA GLU A 164 2.29 -11.75 -8.29
C GLU A 164 1.00 -11.15 -7.73
N ILE A 165 -0.10 -11.90 -7.84
CA ILE A 165 -1.36 -11.61 -7.16
C ILE A 165 -1.43 -12.43 -5.88
N TRP A 166 -1.61 -11.71 -4.77
CA TRP A 166 -1.78 -12.27 -3.45
C TRP A 166 -3.15 -11.90 -2.91
N SER A 167 -3.81 -12.82 -2.23
CA SER A 167 -5.14 -12.58 -1.69
C SER A 167 -5.26 -12.97 -0.23
N LYS A 168 -6.25 -12.38 0.44
CA LYS A 168 -6.69 -12.76 1.76
C LYS A 168 -8.22 -12.72 1.84
N LEU A 169 -8.80 -13.79 2.41
CA LEU A 169 -10.22 -13.93 2.65
C LEU A 169 -10.53 -13.77 4.15
N PRO A 170 -11.77 -13.44 4.55
CA PRO A 170 -12.14 -13.36 5.97
C PRO A 170 -11.92 -14.67 6.74
N THR A 171 -11.88 -15.80 6.04
CA THR A 171 -11.66 -17.14 6.62
C THR A 171 -10.19 -17.50 6.78
N ASP A 172 -9.28 -16.76 6.19
CA ASP A 172 -7.84 -17.01 6.28
C ASP A 172 -7.31 -16.55 7.65
N ARG A 173 -6.52 -17.41 8.29
CA ARG A 173 -5.96 -17.18 9.63
C ARG A 173 -4.53 -16.69 9.59
#